data_b5e31f77ad5477c4cb9bd220d9c669f8
#
_entry.id   b5e31f77ad5477c4cb9bd220d9c669f8
#
_cell.length_a   1.000
_cell.length_b   1.000
_cell.length_c   1.000
_cell.angle_alpha   90.00
_cell.angle_beta   90.00
_cell.angle_gamma   90.00
#
_symmetry.space_group_name_H-M   'P 1'
#
loop_
_entity.id
_entity.type
_entity.pdbx_description
1 polymer ?
#
loop_
_entity_poly.entity_id
_entity_poly.type
_entity_poly.pdbx_seq_one_letter_code
_entity_poly.pdbx_strand_id
1 'polypeptide(L)'
;MSTKPTDVVSPISDEILPPKVSAADALSAGRAVYDKPTPENSIMLFIDHQVGLMSGVRDFSSLAEYKSNVTGLARTAKALKIPVLISSSNAQWQNGDTLLELKEIFAAEPIYRRTGIINCYEDPTFRQALEHLVSTTNRRHIILSGVTIGTCCTFPTLSMLQDGYKVFPVIDACGAWSAYEAQAAISRMASAGAELVTTFALACELQADWKRPTANDMLAPFLQNLPEYGFVLQNFWNNANQHAVKDPFGILK
;
A
#
# COMPACT_ATOMS: atom_id res chain seq x y z
N MET A 1 13.11 -10.72 48.22
CA MET A 1 13.33 -11.69 47.13
C MET A 1 12.25 -11.45 46.11
N SER A 2 12.58 -10.76 45.04
CA SER A 2 11.63 -10.46 43.93
C SER A 2 11.74 -11.61 42.94
N THR A 3 10.65 -12.38 42.80
CA THR A 3 10.52 -13.40 41.76
C THR A 3 10.33 -12.69 40.43
N LYS A 4 11.27 -12.82 39.50
CA LYS A 4 11.10 -12.42 38.12
C LYS A 4 9.93 -13.18 37.52
N PRO A 5 9.04 -12.54 36.73
CA PRO A 5 8.09 -13.26 35.93
C PRO A 5 8.84 -14.16 34.96
N THR A 6 8.58 -15.44 34.98
CA THR A 6 9.04 -16.36 33.94
C THR A 6 8.19 -16.11 32.71
N ASP A 7 8.80 -15.57 31.66
CA ASP A 7 8.17 -15.50 30.34
C ASP A 7 7.85 -16.93 29.88
N VAL A 8 6.55 -17.28 29.94
CA VAL A 8 6.07 -18.52 29.36
C VAL A 8 5.89 -18.26 27.85
N VAL A 9 6.97 -18.36 27.11
CA VAL A 9 6.88 -18.54 25.66
C VAL A 9 6.58 -20.03 25.45
N SER A 10 5.31 -20.37 25.35
CA SER A 10 4.94 -21.70 24.88
C SER A 10 5.46 -21.89 23.46
N PRO A 11 6.28 -22.91 23.19
CA PRO A 11 6.54 -23.27 21.80
C PRO A 11 5.19 -23.62 21.17
N ILE A 12 4.77 -22.87 20.16
CA ILE A 12 3.64 -23.27 19.31
C ILE A 12 4.14 -24.53 18.60
N SER A 13 3.72 -25.69 19.07
CA SER A 13 3.99 -26.94 18.35
C SER A 13 3.18 -26.88 17.04
N ASP A 14 3.76 -27.30 15.95
CA ASP A 14 3.09 -27.39 14.62
C ASP A 14 1.80 -28.24 14.67
N GLU A 15 1.62 -29.03 15.71
CA GLU A 15 0.43 -29.88 15.94
C GLU A 15 -0.84 -29.10 16.36
N ILE A 16 -0.73 -27.82 16.77
CA ILE A 16 -1.89 -27.00 17.22
C ILE A 16 -2.49 -26.21 16.05
N LEU A 17 -1.78 -26.06 14.95
CA LEU A 17 -2.31 -25.35 13.80
C LEU A 17 -3.26 -26.27 13.01
N PRO A 18 -4.48 -25.80 12.69
CA PRO A 18 -5.37 -26.57 11.82
C PRO A 18 -4.67 -26.83 10.49
N PRO A 19 -4.90 -27.99 9.86
CA PRO A 19 -4.28 -28.31 8.59
C PRO A 19 -4.56 -27.21 7.58
N LYS A 20 -3.52 -26.77 6.83
CA LYS A 20 -3.69 -25.79 5.76
C LYS A 20 -4.65 -26.35 4.73
N VAL A 21 -5.83 -25.77 4.63
CA VAL A 21 -6.82 -26.13 3.60
C VAL A 21 -6.29 -25.63 2.27
N SER A 22 -6.27 -26.47 1.25
CA SER A 22 -5.90 -26.03 -0.08
C SER A 22 -6.91 -25.02 -0.63
N ALA A 23 -6.47 -24.12 -1.53
CA ALA A 23 -7.37 -23.16 -2.17
C ALA A 23 -8.55 -23.86 -2.88
N ALA A 24 -8.30 -25.02 -3.50
CA ALA A 24 -9.32 -25.83 -4.16
C ALA A 24 -10.35 -26.38 -3.16
N ASP A 25 -9.90 -26.88 -2.00
CA ASP A 25 -10.78 -27.39 -0.95
C ASP A 25 -11.60 -26.28 -0.29
N ALA A 26 -11.00 -25.10 -0.10
CA ALA A 26 -11.69 -23.94 0.43
C ALA A 26 -12.80 -23.47 -0.53
N LEU A 27 -12.51 -23.37 -1.83
CA LEU A 27 -13.50 -23.00 -2.87
C LEU A 27 -14.64 -24.04 -2.95
N SER A 28 -14.32 -25.33 -2.93
CA SER A 28 -15.32 -26.40 -2.96
C SER A 28 -16.24 -26.39 -1.71
N ALA A 29 -15.72 -25.91 -0.59
CA ALA A 29 -16.47 -25.72 0.65
C ALA A 29 -17.19 -24.35 0.73
N GLY A 30 -17.18 -23.53 -0.34
CA GLY A 30 -17.78 -22.19 -0.36
C GLY A 30 -17.08 -21.19 0.57
N ARG A 31 -15.83 -21.45 0.95
CA ARG A 31 -15.02 -20.54 1.77
C ARG A 31 -14.33 -19.52 0.90
N ALA A 32 -14.29 -18.27 1.36
CA ALA A 32 -13.45 -17.27 0.74
C ALA A 32 -11.97 -17.66 0.86
N VAL A 33 -11.26 -17.65 -0.27
CA VAL A 33 -9.81 -17.88 -0.30
C VAL A 33 -9.14 -16.52 -0.14
N TYR A 34 -8.40 -16.36 0.94
CA TYR A 34 -7.58 -15.18 1.15
C TYR A 34 -6.29 -15.29 0.31
N ASP A 35 -6.25 -14.51 -0.77
CA ASP A 35 -5.12 -14.43 -1.70
C ASP A 35 -4.39 -13.10 -1.47
N LYS A 36 -3.56 -13.06 -0.42
CA LYS A 36 -2.95 -11.85 0.09
C LYS A 36 -1.89 -11.26 -0.85
N PRO A 37 -1.72 -9.92 -0.84
CA PRO A 37 -0.61 -9.29 -1.52
C PRO A 37 0.72 -9.64 -0.85
N THR A 38 1.74 -9.85 -1.64
CA THR A 38 3.14 -10.03 -1.21
C THR A 38 4.07 -9.18 -2.08
N PRO A 39 5.30 -8.90 -1.65
CA PRO A 39 6.25 -8.18 -2.51
C PRO A 39 6.51 -8.88 -3.85
N GLU A 40 6.34 -10.21 -3.91
CA GLU A 40 6.66 -11.03 -5.09
C GLU A 40 5.49 -11.13 -6.08
N ASN A 41 4.23 -10.95 -5.65
CA ASN A 41 3.05 -11.08 -6.51
C ASN A 41 2.38 -9.74 -6.86
N SER A 42 2.88 -8.62 -6.31
CA SER A 42 2.22 -7.32 -6.39
C SER A 42 2.93 -6.34 -7.34
N ILE A 43 2.14 -5.47 -7.97
CA ILE A 43 2.54 -4.24 -8.68
C ILE A 43 1.82 -3.10 -8.00
N MET A 44 2.48 -1.95 -7.80
CA MET A 44 1.88 -0.79 -7.15
C MET A 44 1.67 0.37 -8.14
N LEU A 45 0.46 0.92 -8.15
CA LEU A 45 0.06 2.01 -9.05
C LEU A 45 -0.16 3.29 -8.25
N PHE A 46 0.50 4.37 -8.66
CA PHE A 46 0.30 5.73 -8.15
C PHE A 46 -0.40 6.56 -9.22
N ILE A 47 -1.71 6.78 -9.04
CA ILE A 47 -2.58 7.32 -10.07
C ILE A 47 -2.89 8.79 -9.76
N ASP A 48 -2.39 9.68 -10.63
CA ASP A 48 -2.76 11.10 -10.65
C ASP A 48 -2.55 11.85 -9.32
N HIS A 49 -1.55 11.46 -8.53
CA HIS A 49 -1.13 12.24 -7.36
C HIS A 49 -0.52 13.57 -7.82
N GLN A 50 -1.37 14.46 -8.33
CA GLN A 50 -1.01 15.74 -8.90
C GLN A 50 -1.39 16.89 -7.96
N VAL A 51 -0.54 17.88 -7.85
CA VAL A 51 -0.67 18.95 -6.85
C VAL A 51 -1.98 19.73 -6.94
N GLY A 52 -2.51 19.93 -8.15
CA GLY A 52 -3.79 20.60 -8.36
C GLY A 52 -4.97 19.75 -7.87
N LEU A 53 -4.98 18.46 -8.20
CA LEU A 53 -6.01 17.53 -7.72
C LEU A 53 -5.96 17.33 -6.20
N MET A 54 -4.75 17.17 -5.66
CA MET A 54 -4.52 17.00 -4.22
C MET A 54 -4.97 18.21 -3.41
N SER A 55 -4.87 19.43 -3.95
CA SER A 55 -5.31 20.66 -3.26
C SER A 55 -6.82 20.66 -2.95
N GLY A 56 -7.60 19.90 -3.69
CA GLY A 56 -9.05 19.73 -3.50
C GLY A 56 -9.46 18.68 -2.46
N VAL A 57 -8.54 17.85 -1.97
CA VAL A 57 -8.83 16.76 -1.02
C VAL A 57 -9.38 17.29 0.30
N ARG A 58 -10.49 16.67 0.78
CA ARG A 58 -11.28 17.14 1.95
C ARG A 58 -11.71 16.02 2.90
N ASP A 59 -11.35 14.79 2.63
CA ASP A 59 -11.71 13.61 3.43
C ASP A 59 -10.63 13.21 4.46
N PHE A 60 -9.57 14.00 4.58
CA PHE A 60 -8.51 13.88 5.58
C PHE A 60 -8.51 15.06 6.55
N SER A 61 -7.94 14.86 7.74
CA SER A 61 -7.77 15.93 8.73
C SER A 61 -6.86 17.04 8.20
N SER A 62 -5.89 16.70 7.37
CA SER A 62 -5.00 17.65 6.72
C SER A 62 -4.42 17.11 5.42
N LEU A 63 -4.02 18.00 4.53
CA LEU A 63 -3.25 17.63 3.32
C LEU A 63 -1.92 16.96 3.68
N ALA A 64 -1.33 17.31 4.84
CA ALA A 64 -0.09 16.71 5.31
C ALA A 64 -0.28 15.23 5.67
N GLU A 65 -1.39 14.86 6.30
CA GLU A 65 -1.77 13.48 6.58
C GLU A 65 -1.91 12.67 5.29
N TYR A 66 -2.72 13.15 4.35
CA TYR A 66 -2.88 12.51 3.05
C TYR A 66 -1.54 12.31 2.33
N LYS A 67 -0.74 13.38 2.24
CA LYS A 67 0.59 13.33 1.63
C LYS A 67 1.52 12.34 2.34
N SER A 68 1.43 12.26 3.68
CA SER A 68 2.22 11.31 4.47
C SER A 68 1.88 9.87 4.11
N ASN A 69 0.60 9.53 3.99
CA ASN A 69 0.15 8.19 3.61
C ASN A 69 0.62 7.82 2.19
N VAL A 70 0.47 8.72 1.23
CA VAL A 70 0.95 8.51 -0.16
C VAL A 70 2.46 8.26 -0.21
N THR A 71 3.24 9.08 0.49
CA THR A 71 4.70 8.93 0.50
C THR A 71 5.16 7.74 1.34
N GLY A 72 4.43 7.37 2.38
CA GLY A 72 4.63 6.14 3.16
C GLY A 72 4.44 4.88 2.33
N LEU A 73 3.35 4.86 1.55
CA LEU A 73 3.08 3.79 0.60
C LEU A 73 4.19 3.69 -0.47
N ALA A 74 4.64 4.83 -1.00
CA ALA A 74 5.71 4.88 -1.98
C ALA A 74 7.05 4.36 -1.43
N ARG A 75 7.41 4.76 -0.20
CA ARG A 75 8.61 4.24 0.47
C ARG A 75 8.51 2.74 0.77
N THR A 76 7.31 2.26 1.13
CA THR A 76 7.05 0.82 1.30
C THR A 76 7.31 0.05 0.00
N ALA A 77 6.80 0.53 -1.14
CA ALA A 77 7.07 -0.07 -2.44
C ALA A 77 8.57 -0.14 -2.74
N LYS A 78 9.28 0.96 -2.48
CA LYS A 78 10.74 1.06 -2.71
C LYS A 78 11.53 0.11 -1.80
N ALA A 79 11.21 0.08 -0.50
CA ALA A 79 11.86 -0.78 0.50
C ALA A 79 11.70 -2.26 0.17
N LEU A 80 10.53 -2.65 -0.30
CA LEU A 80 10.19 -4.04 -0.66
C LEU A 80 10.44 -4.36 -2.14
N LYS A 81 11.00 -3.43 -2.92
CA LYS A 81 11.31 -3.59 -4.34
C LYS A 81 10.11 -4.05 -5.18
N ILE A 82 8.93 -3.54 -4.85
CA ILE A 82 7.71 -3.78 -5.60
C ILE A 82 7.75 -2.89 -6.86
N PRO A 83 7.55 -3.44 -8.06
CA PRO A 83 7.46 -2.65 -9.29
C PRO A 83 6.34 -1.62 -9.20
N VAL A 84 6.58 -0.42 -9.72
CA VAL A 84 5.63 0.69 -9.69
C VAL A 84 5.31 1.22 -11.07
N LEU A 85 4.08 1.71 -11.26
CA LEU A 85 3.70 2.57 -12.38
C LEU A 85 3.09 3.86 -11.83
N ILE A 86 3.52 4.99 -12.39
CA ILE A 86 3.06 6.32 -11.99
C ILE A 86 2.36 6.95 -13.17
N SER A 87 1.12 7.43 -12.98
CA SER A 87 0.41 8.13 -14.04
C SER A 87 0.10 9.57 -13.66
N SER A 88 -0.12 10.40 -14.68
CA SER A 88 -0.66 11.74 -14.53
C SER A 88 -1.62 12.05 -15.68
N SER A 89 -2.63 12.88 -15.41
CA SER A 89 -3.64 13.32 -16.38
C SER A 89 -3.56 14.82 -16.56
N ASN A 90 -3.51 15.30 -17.83
CA ASN A 90 -3.54 16.72 -18.14
C ASN A 90 -2.59 17.59 -17.29
N ALA A 91 -1.34 17.17 -17.10
CA ALA A 91 -0.39 17.80 -16.18
C ALA A 91 -0.07 19.28 -16.54
N GLN A 92 -0.26 19.68 -17.78
CA GLN A 92 -0.07 21.07 -18.24
C GLN A 92 -1.25 22.01 -17.89
N TRP A 93 -2.34 21.47 -17.34
CA TRP A 93 -3.54 22.23 -16.99
C TRP A 93 -3.72 22.28 -15.46
N GLN A 94 -4.95 22.48 -15.02
CA GLN A 94 -5.33 22.63 -13.61
C GLN A 94 -4.92 21.48 -12.70
N ASN A 95 -4.74 20.27 -13.23
CA ASN A 95 -4.30 19.12 -12.45
C ASN A 95 -2.87 19.29 -11.91
N GLY A 96 -2.03 20.04 -12.66
CA GLY A 96 -0.66 20.32 -12.27
C GLY A 96 0.28 19.12 -12.38
N ASP A 97 1.50 19.29 -11.92
CA ASP A 97 2.51 18.23 -11.98
C ASP A 97 2.32 17.18 -10.87
N THR A 98 2.92 16.02 -11.05
CA THR A 98 2.99 14.96 -10.06
C THR A 98 3.68 15.44 -8.78
N LEU A 99 3.22 14.99 -7.64
CA LEU A 99 3.78 15.27 -6.31
C LEU A 99 5.32 15.10 -6.32
N LEU A 100 6.03 16.13 -5.86
CA LEU A 100 7.50 16.16 -5.90
C LEU A 100 8.12 14.97 -5.19
N GLU A 101 7.61 14.62 -4.03
CA GLU A 101 8.13 13.51 -3.23
C GLU A 101 8.01 12.16 -3.95
N LEU A 102 6.95 11.93 -4.75
CA LEU A 102 6.86 10.73 -5.58
C LEU A 102 7.93 10.72 -6.68
N LYS A 103 8.18 11.87 -7.31
CA LYS A 103 9.23 12.00 -8.32
C LYS A 103 10.64 11.79 -7.74
N GLU A 104 10.87 12.19 -6.50
CA GLU A 104 12.14 11.98 -5.81
C GLU A 104 12.33 10.53 -5.37
N ILE A 105 11.27 9.90 -4.81
CA ILE A 105 11.32 8.50 -4.39
C ILE A 105 11.57 7.58 -5.59
N PHE A 106 10.94 7.87 -6.72
CA PHE A 106 10.97 7.07 -7.94
C PHE A 106 11.64 7.81 -9.11
N ALA A 107 12.78 8.45 -8.87
CA ALA A 107 13.45 9.28 -9.87
C ALA A 107 13.85 8.55 -11.16
N ALA A 108 13.98 7.23 -11.13
CA ALA A 108 14.31 6.40 -12.29
C ALA A 108 13.06 5.89 -13.04
N GLU A 109 11.87 6.01 -12.44
CA GLU A 109 10.65 5.48 -13.02
C GLU A 109 9.96 6.50 -13.95
N PRO A 110 9.42 6.05 -15.09
CA PRO A 110 8.69 6.93 -16.00
C PRO A 110 7.34 7.34 -15.42
N ILE A 111 6.90 8.55 -15.73
CA ILE A 111 5.53 9.00 -15.46
C ILE A 111 4.74 8.91 -16.76
N TYR A 112 3.69 8.09 -16.77
CA TYR A 112 2.80 7.90 -17.91
C TYR A 112 1.79 9.05 -17.96
N ARG A 113 1.99 9.96 -18.93
CA ARG A 113 1.23 11.22 -19.07
C ARG A 113 0.07 11.02 -20.05
N ARG A 114 -1.16 11.10 -19.55
CA ARG A 114 -2.38 11.03 -20.36
C ARG A 114 -2.88 12.43 -20.70
N THR A 115 -3.50 12.57 -21.88
CA THR A 115 -3.99 13.85 -22.38
C THR A 115 -5.47 14.11 -22.10
N GLY A 116 -6.22 13.14 -21.55
CA GLY A 116 -7.64 13.35 -21.28
C GLY A 116 -8.42 12.10 -20.88
N ILE A 117 -7.90 10.91 -21.13
CA ILE A 117 -8.53 9.66 -20.71
C ILE A 117 -8.56 9.61 -19.18
N ILE A 118 -9.74 9.55 -18.56
CA ILE A 118 -9.91 9.59 -17.11
C ILE A 118 -9.42 8.28 -16.48
N ASN A 119 -9.86 7.16 -17.01
CA ASN A 119 -9.44 5.84 -16.56
C ASN A 119 -8.05 5.50 -17.11
N CYS A 120 -7.02 5.51 -16.28
CA CYS A 120 -5.67 5.24 -16.74
C CYS A 120 -5.51 3.85 -17.37
N TYR A 121 -6.32 2.88 -16.97
CA TYR A 121 -6.28 1.53 -17.52
C TYR A 121 -6.83 1.45 -18.96
N GLU A 122 -7.61 2.45 -19.40
CA GLU A 122 -8.07 2.58 -20.80
C GLU A 122 -7.04 3.32 -21.69
N ASP A 123 -6.03 3.96 -21.09
CA ASP A 123 -4.94 4.55 -21.85
C ASP A 123 -4.02 3.45 -22.41
N PRO A 124 -3.85 3.37 -23.76
CA PRO A 124 -3.08 2.27 -24.36
C PRO A 124 -1.63 2.18 -23.87
N THR A 125 -0.99 3.32 -23.62
CA THR A 125 0.41 3.36 -23.20
C THR A 125 0.58 2.85 -21.77
N PHE A 126 -0.29 3.30 -20.86
CA PHE A 126 -0.29 2.85 -19.47
C PHE A 126 -0.66 1.36 -19.38
N ARG A 127 -1.71 0.94 -20.09
CA ARG A 127 -2.16 -0.45 -20.12
C ARG A 127 -1.05 -1.37 -20.65
N GLN A 128 -0.40 -1.03 -21.73
CA GLN A 128 0.71 -1.81 -22.29
C GLN A 128 1.87 -1.94 -21.30
N ALA A 129 2.19 -0.88 -20.56
CA ALA A 129 3.23 -0.94 -19.51
C ALA A 129 2.85 -1.89 -18.38
N LEU A 130 1.59 -1.86 -17.92
CA LEU A 130 1.11 -2.80 -16.90
C LEU A 130 1.13 -4.25 -17.41
N GLU A 131 0.61 -4.51 -18.61
CA GLU A 131 0.60 -5.84 -19.22
C GLU A 131 2.03 -6.38 -19.42
N HIS A 132 2.98 -5.52 -19.78
CA HIS A 132 4.40 -5.88 -19.87
C HIS A 132 4.95 -6.30 -18.50
N LEU A 133 4.70 -5.54 -17.44
CA LEU A 133 5.11 -5.92 -16.08
C LEU A 133 4.48 -7.25 -15.66
N VAL A 134 3.20 -7.43 -15.91
CA VAL A 134 2.48 -8.68 -15.60
C VAL A 134 3.09 -9.86 -16.35
N SER A 135 3.34 -9.73 -17.65
CA SER A 135 3.87 -10.83 -18.48
C SER A 135 5.31 -11.21 -18.11
N THR A 136 6.12 -10.23 -17.72
CA THR A 136 7.53 -10.44 -17.39
C THR A 136 7.76 -10.89 -15.94
N THR A 137 6.86 -10.56 -15.02
CA THR A 137 7.03 -10.84 -13.58
C THR A 137 6.02 -11.83 -13.02
N ASN A 138 4.97 -12.17 -13.78
CA ASN A 138 3.83 -12.98 -13.36
C ASN A 138 3.08 -12.43 -12.12
N ARG A 139 3.10 -11.11 -11.90
CA ARG A 139 2.45 -10.41 -10.79
C ARG A 139 1.04 -10.02 -11.18
N ARG A 140 0.04 -10.40 -10.41
CA ARG A 140 -1.37 -10.13 -10.72
C ARG A 140 -2.13 -9.42 -9.59
N HIS A 141 -1.47 -9.11 -8.49
CA HIS A 141 -2.02 -8.33 -7.39
C HIS A 141 -1.68 -6.86 -7.64
N ILE A 142 -2.71 -6.04 -7.79
CA ILE A 142 -2.58 -4.62 -8.08
C ILE A 142 -2.94 -3.83 -6.83
N ILE A 143 -1.93 -3.20 -6.24
CA ILE A 143 -2.11 -2.25 -5.15
C ILE A 143 -2.20 -0.88 -5.80
N LEU A 144 -3.21 -0.08 -5.47
CA LEU A 144 -3.33 1.25 -6.07
C LEU A 144 -3.69 2.34 -5.07
N SER A 145 -3.20 3.53 -5.36
CA SER A 145 -3.59 4.78 -4.71
C SER A 145 -3.71 5.89 -5.73
N GLY A 146 -4.45 6.95 -5.42
CA GLY A 146 -4.60 8.07 -6.35
C GLY A 146 -5.63 9.10 -5.95
N VAL A 147 -5.84 10.09 -6.83
CA VAL A 147 -6.82 11.16 -6.65
C VAL A 147 -7.51 11.51 -7.98
N THR A 148 -8.89 11.58 -8.03
CA THR A 148 -9.76 11.34 -6.89
C THR A 148 -10.14 9.87 -6.76
N ILE A 149 -10.49 9.47 -5.55
CA ILE A 149 -10.90 8.08 -5.28
C ILE A 149 -12.11 7.68 -6.12
N GLY A 150 -13.06 8.61 -6.34
CA GLY A 150 -14.32 8.36 -7.07
C GLY A 150 -14.16 8.10 -8.56
N THR A 151 -13.07 8.54 -9.16
CA THR A 151 -12.80 8.45 -10.60
C THR A 151 -11.51 7.72 -10.90
N CYS A 152 -10.36 8.40 -10.69
CA CYS A 152 -9.04 7.91 -11.09
C CYS A 152 -8.61 6.63 -10.35
N CYS A 153 -9.20 6.32 -9.18
CA CYS A 153 -8.98 5.06 -8.49
C CYS A 153 -10.09 4.04 -8.78
N THR A 154 -11.35 4.45 -8.70
CA THR A 154 -12.49 3.54 -8.86
C THR A 154 -12.56 2.95 -10.26
N PHE A 155 -12.42 3.77 -11.33
CA PHE A 155 -12.61 3.26 -12.70
C PHE A 155 -11.55 2.22 -13.09
N PRO A 156 -10.24 2.45 -12.91
CA PRO A 156 -9.26 1.41 -13.18
C PRO A 156 -9.41 0.19 -12.27
N THR A 157 -9.81 0.36 -10.99
CA THR A 157 -10.12 -0.77 -10.10
C THR A 157 -11.17 -1.69 -10.72
N LEU A 158 -12.30 -1.12 -11.18
CA LEU A 158 -13.38 -1.90 -11.77
C LEU A 158 -12.95 -2.60 -13.08
N SER A 159 -12.21 -1.90 -13.93
CA SER A 159 -11.71 -2.47 -15.19
C SER A 159 -10.70 -3.60 -14.95
N MET A 160 -9.78 -3.42 -14.01
CA MET A 160 -8.78 -4.45 -13.68
C MET A 160 -9.41 -5.68 -13.00
N LEU A 161 -10.42 -5.50 -12.14
CA LEU A 161 -11.20 -6.62 -11.58
C LEU A 161 -11.91 -7.42 -12.68
N GLN A 162 -12.49 -6.75 -13.67
CA GLN A 162 -13.13 -7.40 -14.82
C GLN A 162 -12.12 -8.23 -15.64
N ASP A 163 -10.88 -7.77 -15.76
CA ASP A 163 -9.80 -8.49 -16.46
C ASP A 163 -9.10 -9.53 -15.56
N GLY A 164 -9.66 -9.83 -14.38
CA GLY A 164 -9.24 -10.91 -13.49
C GLY A 164 -8.01 -10.60 -12.64
N TYR A 165 -7.66 -9.34 -12.45
CA TYR A 165 -6.67 -8.93 -11.44
C TYR A 165 -7.27 -9.00 -10.03
N LYS A 166 -6.43 -9.20 -9.03
CA LYS A 166 -6.75 -8.90 -7.63
C LYS A 166 -6.38 -7.44 -7.38
N VAL A 167 -7.30 -6.64 -6.87
CA VAL A 167 -7.08 -5.21 -6.72
C VAL A 167 -7.25 -4.78 -5.27
N PHE A 168 -6.25 -4.08 -4.75
CA PHE A 168 -6.12 -3.61 -3.37
C PHE A 168 -6.04 -2.08 -3.35
N PRO A 169 -7.17 -1.35 -3.36
CA PRO A 169 -7.16 0.09 -3.19
C PRO A 169 -6.74 0.47 -1.77
N VAL A 170 -5.72 1.32 -1.66
CA VAL A 170 -5.20 1.83 -0.38
C VAL A 170 -5.98 3.09 -0.03
N ILE A 171 -7.09 2.94 0.70
CA ILE A 171 -8.10 3.97 0.84
C ILE A 171 -7.63 5.23 1.57
N ASP A 172 -6.69 5.11 2.49
CA ASP A 172 -6.08 6.25 3.20
C ASP A 172 -4.91 6.89 2.44
N ALA A 173 -4.60 6.37 1.24
CA ALA A 173 -3.73 6.99 0.25
C ALA A 173 -4.50 7.39 -1.04
N CYS A 174 -5.84 7.30 -1.02
CA CYS A 174 -6.74 7.74 -2.07
C CYS A 174 -7.51 8.98 -1.59
N GLY A 175 -7.32 10.12 -2.26
CA GLY A 175 -7.96 11.37 -1.85
C GLY A 175 -9.34 11.58 -2.48
N ALA A 176 -10.29 12.11 -1.70
CA ALA A 176 -11.61 12.55 -2.18
C ALA A 176 -11.83 14.05 -1.95
N TRP A 177 -12.67 14.66 -2.81
CA TRP A 177 -13.07 16.07 -2.66
C TRP A 177 -14.25 16.24 -1.69
N SER A 178 -14.89 15.15 -1.29
CA SER A 178 -15.90 15.12 -0.24
C SER A 178 -16.00 13.74 0.40
N ALA A 179 -16.53 13.70 1.64
CA ALA A 179 -16.81 12.44 2.33
C ALA A 179 -17.84 11.55 1.58
N TYR A 180 -18.79 12.18 0.87
CA TYR A 180 -19.78 11.44 0.06
C TYR A 180 -19.11 10.72 -1.12
N GLU A 181 -18.16 11.37 -1.78
CA GLU A 181 -17.36 10.76 -2.85
C GLU A 181 -16.58 9.56 -2.31
N ALA A 182 -15.87 9.74 -1.18
CA ALA A 182 -15.11 8.67 -0.56
C ALA A 182 -16.01 7.46 -0.22
N GLN A 183 -17.13 7.67 0.45
CA GLN A 183 -18.06 6.60 0.82
C GLN A 183 -18.63 5.86 -0.39
N ALA A 184 -19.06 6.60 -1.42
CA ALA A 184 -19.59 6.01 -2.65
C ALA A 184 -18.53 5.17 -3.39
N ALA A 185 -17.31 5.69 -3.51
CA ALA A 185 -16.20 5.00 -4.15
C ALA A 185 -15.81 3.71 -3.41
N ILE A 186 -15.64 3.80 -2.08
CA ILE A 186 -15.33 2.66 -1.20
C ILE A 186 -16.39 1.56 -1.34
N SER A 187 -17.68 1.93 -1.22
CA SER A 187 -18.79 0.98 -1.38
C SER A 187 -18.79 0.33 -2.76
N ARG A 188 -18.57 1.12 -3.82
CA ARG A 188 -18.58 0.63 -5.20
C ARG A 188 -17.42 -0.34 -5.48
N MET A 189 -16.22 0.00 -5.04
CA MET A 189 -15.04 -0.87 -5.21
C MET A 189 -15.18 -2.17 -4.42
N ALA A 190 -15.61 -2.09 -3.15
CA ALA A 190 -15.85 -3.27 -2.31
C ALA A 190 -16.91 -4.20 -2.89
N SER A 191 -18.05 -3.65 -3.36
CA SER A 191 -19.13 -4.43 -3.99
C SER A 191 -18.69 -5.10 -5.29
N ALA A 192 -17.69 -4.56 -5.98
CA ALA A 192 -17.11 -5.15 -7.18
C ALA A 192 -16.07 -6.24 -6.90
N GLY A 193 -15.68 -6.44 -5.64
CA GLY A 193 -14.73 -7.47 -5.21
C GLY A 193 -13.29 -6.97 -5.00
N ALA A 194 -13.08 -5.64 -4.91
CA ALA A 194 -11.79 -5.11 -4.49
C ALA A 194 -11.56 -5.35 -2.98
N GLU A 195 -10.34 -5.66 -2.60
CA GLU A 195 -9.93 -5.81 -1.20
C GLU A 195 -9.36 -4.48 -0.69
N LEU A 196 -10.18 -3.72 0.06
CA LEU A 196 -9.80 -2.40 0.55
C LEU A 196 -8.83 -2.52 1.72
N VAL A 197 -7.74 -1.76 1.66
CA VAL A 197 -6.68 -1.78 2.66
C VAL A 197 -6.29 -0.35 3.07
N THR A 198 -5.52 -0.23 4.17
CA THR A 198 -4.89 1.03 4.58
C THR A 198 -3.37 0.91 4.48
N THR A 199 -2.68 2.04 4.38
CA THR A 199 -1.23 2.11 4.24
C THR A 199 -0.50 1.30 5.32
N PHE A 200 -0.90 1.46 6.59
CA PHE A 200 -0.26 0.74 7.69
C PHE A 200 -0.52 -0.77 7.64
N ALA A 201 -1.78 -1.18 7.47
CA ALA A 201 -2.15 -2.59 7.41
C ALA A 201 -1.46 -3.30 6.24
N LEU A 202 -1.48 -2.68 5.07
CA LEU A 202 -0.82 -3.19 3.87
C LEU A 202 0.71 -3.31 4.05
N ALA A 203 1.36 -2.27 4.63
CA ALA A 203 2.80 -2.31 4.88
C ALA A 203 3.18 -3.46 5.81
N CYS A 204 2.38 -3.72 6.86
CA CYS A 204 2.56 -4.86 7.76
C CYS A 204 2.33 -6.20 7.05
N GLU A 205 1.31 -6.28 6.21
CA GLU A 205 1.00 -7.50 5.45
C GLU A 205 2.09 -7.86 4.45
N LEU A 206 2.61 -6.87 3.71
CA LEU A 206 3.72 -7.04 2.78
C LEU A 206 5.03 -7.40 3.50
N GLN A 207 5.32 -6.80 4.66
CA GLN A 207 6.49 -7.15 5.48
C GLN A 207 6.34 -8.54 6.11
N ALA A 208 5.16 -8.90 6.56
CA ALA A 208 4.74 -10.18 7.13
C ALA A 208 5.51 -10.66 8.36
N ASP A 209 6.82 -10.46 8.45
CA ASP A 209 7.67 -10.84 9.59
C ASP A 209 8.82 -9.84 9.75
N TRP A 210 8.93 -9.25 10.94
CA TRP A 210 10.01 -8.32 11.28
C TRP A 210 11.41 -8.97 11.37
N LYS A 211 11.50 -10.28 11.29
CA LYS A 211 12.76 -11.02 11.18
C LYS A 211 13.31 -11.05 9.75
N ARG A 212 12.53 -10.61 8.76
CA ARG A 212 12.98 -10.56 7.36
C ARG A 212 14.09 -9.52 7.18
N PRO A 213 15.03 -9.73 6.25
CA PRO A 213 16.11 -8.77 5.95
C PRO A 213 15.61 -7.37 5.59
N THR A 214 14.40 -7.25 5.07
CA THR A 214 13.74 -5.99 4.71
C THR A 214 13.29 -5.14 5.90
N ALA A 215 13.32 -5.67 7.12
CA ALA A 215 12.82 -4.98 8.31
C ALA A 215 13.46 -3.59 8.51
N ASN A 216 14.78 -3.47 8.32
CA ASN A 216 15.48 -2.20 8.43
C ASN A 216 15.07 -1.20 7.36
N ASP A 217 14.85 -1.65 6.11
CA ASP A 217 14.41 -0.80 5.02
C ASP A 217 12.97 -0.29 5.24
N MET A 218 12.15 -1.09 5.95
CA MET A 218 10.78 -0.74 6.31
C MET A 218 10.66 0.26 7.46
N LEU A 219 11.74 0.55 8.20
CA LEU A 219 11.69 1.54 9.28
C LEU A 219 11.42 2.96 8.78
N ALA A 220 11.99 3.33 7.63
CA ALA A 220 11.82 4.68 7.09
C ALA A 220 10.34 5.02 6.82
N PRO A 221 9.53 4.20 6.11
CA PRO A 221 8.10 4.46 5.97
C PRO A 221 7.37 4.53 7.32
N PHE A 222 7.72 3.69 8.28
CA PHE A 222 7.07 3.70 9.59
C PHE A 222 7.44 4.92 10.44
N LEU A 223 8.70 5.30 10.50
CA LEU A 223 9.14 6.44 11.31
C LEU A 223 8.74 7.80 10.71
N GLN A 224 8.78 7.91 9.38
CA GLN A 224 8.60 9.19 8.70
C GLN A 224 7.15 9.47 8.32
N ASN A 225 6.34 8.42 8.13
CA ASN A 225 5.02 8.54 7.53
C ASN A 225 3.87 8.03 8.42
N LEU A 226 4.18 7.26 9.45
CA LEU A 226 3.20 6.69 10.37
C LEU A 226 3.55 7.14 11.80
N PRO A 227 3.17 8.37 12.19
CA PRO A 227 3.62 8.99 13.44
C PRO A 227 3.22 8.18 14.68
N GLU A 228 2.09 7.48 14.65
CA GLU A 228 1.63 6.63 15.75
C GLU A 228 2.61 5.47 15.99
N TYR A 229 3.05 4.80 14.90
CA TYR A 229 4.02 3.72 15.02
C TYR A 229 5.44 4.25 15.29
N GLY A 230 5.77 5.40 14.73
CA GLY A 230 7.00 6.13 15.06
C GLY A 230 7.11 6.42 16.56
N PHE A 231 6.01 6.82 17.19
CA PHE A 231 5.94 7.02 18.65
C PHE A 231 6.17 5.71 19.43
N VAL A 232 5.58 4.59 18.97
CA VAL A 232 5.82 3.26 19.58
C VAL A 232 7.30 2.89 19.52
N LEU A 233 7.95 3.08 18.39
CA LEU A 233 9.39 2.80 18.23
C LEU A 233 10.26 3.72 19.11
N GLN A 234 9.98 5.01 19.14
CA GLN A 234 10.70 5.97 20.01
C GLN A 234 10.56 5.61 21.49
N ASN A 235 9.35 5.25 21.92
CA ASN A 235 9.12 4.82 23.29
C ASN A 235 9.92 3.56 23.63
N PHE A 236 9.95 2.59 22.73
CA PHE A 236 10.79 1.39 22.89
C PHE A 236 12.28 1.75 23.01
N TRP A 237 12.80 2.57 22.10
CA TRP A 237 14.23 2.94 22.13
C TRP A 237 14.62 3.70 23.37
N ASN A 238 13.78 4.62 23.86
CA ASN A 238 14.02 5.34 25.10
C ASN A 238 14.12 4.39 26.31
N ASN A 239 13.23 3.39 26.36
CA ASN A 239 13.27 2.37 27.42
C ASN A 239 14.46 1.41 27.26
N ALA A 240 14.77 0.99 26.03
CA ALA A 240 15.89 0.11 25.74
C ALA A 240 17.22 0.73 26.17
N ASN A 241 17.42 2.02 25.87
CA ASN A 241 18.62 2.75 26.30
C ASN A 241 18.78 2.84 27.84
N GLN A 242 17.66 2.93 28.57
CA GLN A 242 17.66 2.97 30.03
C GLN A 242 17.95 1.59 30.66
N HIS A 243 17.57 0.52 30.01
CA HIS A 243 17.60 -0.84 30.56
C HIS A 243 18.63 -1.76 29.86
N ALA A 244 19.51 -1.21 29.05
CA ALA A 244 20.52 -1.97 28.29
C ALA A 244 19.90 -3.14 27.47
N VAL A 245 18.69 -2.99 26.98
CA VAL A 245 18.05 -3.99 26.11
C VAL A 245 18.83 -4.04 24.80
N LYS A 246 19.28 -5.23 24.42
CA LYS A 246 19.93 -5.42 23.12
C LYS A 246 18.92 -5.12 22.03
N ASP A 247 19.30 -4.23 21.12
CA ASP A 247 18.53 -3.90 19.94
C ASP A 247 18.39 -5.14 19.04
N PRO A 248 17.20 -5.77 18.96
CA PRO A 248 17.02 -7.00 18.19
C PRO A 248 17.06 -6.74 16.68
N PHE A 249 16.96 -5.47 16.24
CA PHE A 249 16.92 -5.07 14.85
C PHE A 249 18.17 -4.30 14.39
N GLY A 250 19.13 -4.05 15.27
CA GLY A 250 20.35 -3.32 14.97
C GLY A 250 20.14 -1.82 14.66
N ILE A 251 19.07 -1.21 15.20
CA ILE A 251 18.59 0.14 14.88
C ILE A 251 19.15 1.18 15.86
N LEU A 252 19.43 0.77 17.08
CA LEU A 252 20.03 1.62 18.11
C LEU A 252 21.54 1.69 17.85
N LYS A 253 21.99 2.72 17.17
CA LYS A 253 23.42 3.03 16.98
C LYS A 253 23.84 4.15 17.88
#